data_3450275d746ba37f5d696389b76e9708
#
_entry.id   3450275d746ba37f5d696389b76e9708
#
_cell.length_a   1.000
_cell.length_b   1.000
_cell.length_c   1.000
_cell.angle_alpha   90.00
_cell.angle_beta   90.00
_cell.angle_gamma   90.00
#
_symmetry.space_group_name_H-M   'P 1'
#
loop_
_entity.id
_entity.type
_entity.pdbx_description
1 polymer ?
#
loop_
_entity_poly.entity_id
_entity_poly.type
_entity_poly.pdbx_seq_one_letter_code
_entity_poly.pdbx_strand_id
1 'polypeptide(L)'
;YWSVTRFADIMEVEANWQSFSSDPAITIIDPEEDFPLPMFIAMDPPKHDEQRMTVQGSVAPKNLKNMESTIRGRVQKVLDSLPVGEPFNWVDKVSIELTTQMLATLFDFPFEDRSKLTRWSDVATGGPETGIVESEEQRQEELLECLAYFTNLWEERAKQGLSNDLISMLAHGEATQDMSPQEYLGNLILLIV
;
A
#
# COMPACT_ATOMS: atom_id res chain seq x y z
N TYR A 1 -27.13 0.27 -2.53
CA TYR A 1 -26.35 -0.75 -1.78
C TYR A 1 -27.15 -1.31 -0.62
N TRP A 2 -26.74 -2.47 -0.10
CA TRP A 2 -27.28 -3.05 1.11
C TRP A 2 -26.32 -2.84 2.26
N SER A 3 -26.82 -2.44 3.43
CA SER A 3 -26.01 -2.28 4.63
C SER A 3 -26.14 -3.51 5.52
N VAL A 4 -25.07 -4.26 5.69
CA VAL A 4 -25.01 -5.44 6.58
C VAL A 4 -24.34 -5.00 7.87
N THR A 5 -25.07 -5.09 9.00
CA THR A 5 -24.62 -4.51 10.28
C THR A 5 -24.50 -5.51 11.43
N ARG A 6 -25.07 -6.73 11.29
CA ARG A 6 -24.97 -7.77 12.33
C ARG A 6 -23.71 -8.59 12.11
N PHE A 7 -22.95 -8.85 13.17
CA PHE A 7 -21.67 -9.56 13.10
C PHE A 7 -21.79 -10.92 12.37
N ALA A 8 -22.81 -11.74 12.69
CA ALA A 8 -22.99 -13.04 12.04
C ALA A 8 -23.22 -12.93 10.53
N ASP A 9 -24.00 -11.93 10.10
CA ASP A 9 -24.29 -11.72 8.66
C ASP A 9 -23.04 -11.17 7.94
N ILE A 10 -22.26 -10.30 8.60
CA ILE A 10 -20.98 -9.83 8.05
C ILE A 10 -20.04 -11.02 7.83
N MET A 11 -19.90 -11.90 8.82
CA MET A 11 -19.05 -13.10 8.69
C MET A 11 -19.50 -14.04 7.58
N GLU A 12 -20.83 -14.17 7.36
CA GLU A 12 -21.37 -14.96 6.26
C GLU A 12 -21.06 -14.36 4.89
N VAL A 13 -21.27 -13.03 4.75
CA VAL A 13 -20.96 -12.30 3.52
C VAL A 13 -19.46 -12.38 3.18
N GLU A 14 -18.61 -12.09 4.14
CA GLU A 14 -17.14 -12.09 3.95
C GLU A 14 -16.58 -13.48 3.60
N ALA A 15 -17.18 -14.55 4.13
CA ALA A 15 -16.73 -15.91 3.88
C ALA A 15 -17.27 -16.52 2.58
N ASN A 16 -18.32 -15.95 2.00
CA ASN A 16 -19.04 -16.49 0.85
C ASN A 16 -18.77 -15.67 -0.42
N TRP A 17 -17.51 -15.63 -0.84
CA TRP A 17 -17.08 -14.89 -2.04
C TRP A 17 -17.78 -15.36 -3.34
N GLN A 18 -18.27 -16.61 -3.40
CA GLN A 18 -19.01 -17.12 -4.54
C GLN A 18 -20.37 -16.43 -4.77
N SER A 19 -20.94 -15.85 -3.71
CA SER A 19 -22.20 -15.11 -3.76
C SER A 19 -22.00 -13.60 -3.60
N PHE A 20 -20.92 -13.20 -2.94
CA PHE A 20 -20.57 -11.81 -2.61
C PHE A 20 -19.15 -11.51 -3.07
N SER A 21 -19.04 -11.19 -4.36
CA SER A 21 -17.76 -10.88 -4.99
C SER A 21 -17.17 -9.56 -4.49
N SER A 22 -15.83 -9.48 -4.39
CA SER A 22 -15.09 -8.23 -4.19
C SER A 22 -14.73 -7.54 -5.50
N ASP A 23 -14.90 -8.20 -6.64
CA ASP A 23 -14.62 -7.64 -7.95
C ASP A 23 -15.82 -6.78 -8.45
N PRO A 24 -15.61 -5.58 -9.00
CA PRO A 24 -14.33 -4.90 -9.28
C PRO A 24 -13.91 -3.86 -8.23
N ALA A 25 -14.63 -3.71 -7.12
CA ALA A 25 -14.38 -2.64 -6.16
C ALA A 25 -14.75 -3.04 -4.72
N ILE A 26 -13.98 -2.54 -3.76
CA ILE A 26 -14.21 -2.70 -2.32
C ILE A 26 -14.95 -1.50 -1.70
N THR A 27 -15.32 -0.52 -2.52
CA THR A 27 -16.03 0.69 -2.11
C THR A 27 -17.44 0.70 -2.69
N ILE A 28 -18.29 1.57 -2.15
CA ILE A 28 -19.67 1.77 -2.67
C ILE A 28 -19.70 2.67 -3.91
N ILE A 29 -18.57 3.19 -4.34
CA ILE A 29 -18.41 4.01 -5.54
C ILE A 29 -17.91 3.10 -6.66
N ASP A 30 -18.50 3.21 -7.84
CA ASP A 30 -18.05 2.47 -9.00
C ASP A 30 -16.62 2.90 -9.39
N PRO A 31 -15.77 1.95 -9.86
CA PRO A 31 -14.43 2.28 -10.29
C PRO A 31 -14.42 3.26 -11.46
N GLU A 32 -13.39 4.11 -11.51
CA GLU A 32 -13.18 5.01 -12.65
C GLU A 32 -12.87 4.20 -13.92
N GLU A 33 -13.68 4.39 -14.99
CA GLU A 33 -13.48 3.69 -16.27
C GLU A 33 -12.21 4.14 -16.98
N ASP A 34 -11.87 5.44 -16.88
CA ASP A 34 -10.75 6.04 -17.61
C ASP A 34 -9.39 5.83 -16.93
N PHE A 35 -9.37 5.58 -15.62
CA PHE A 35 -8.14 5.33 -14.85
C PHE A 35 -8.32 4.16 -13.87
N PRO A 36 -8.48 2.93 -14.38
CA PRO A 36 -8.66 1.77 -13.52
C PRO A 36 -7.39 1.45 -12.72
N LEU A 37 -7.57 1.16 -11.45
CA LEU A 37 -6.51 0.70 -10.54
C LEU A 37 -6.87 -0.71 -10.01
N PRO A 38 -6.70 -1.75 -10.81
CA PRO A 38 -6.96 -3.13 -10.35
C PRO A 38 -6.00 -3.47 -9.21
N MET A 39 -6.54 -3.96 -8.10
CA MET A 39 -5.74 -4.35 -6.93
C MET A 39 -6.27 -5.68 -6.37
N PHE A 40 -5.39 -6.52 -5.83
CA PHE A 40 -5.80 -7.86 -5.44
C PHE A 40 -6.90 -7.90 -4.36
N ILE A 41 -7.03 -6.86 -3.53
CA ILE A 41 -8.12 -6.77 -2.54
C ILE A 41 -9.50 -6.67 -3.20
N ALA A 42 -9.56 -6.17 -4.45
CA ALA A 42 -10.76 -6.06 -5.27
C ALA A 42 -10.84 -7.17 -6.33
N MET A 43 -10.32 -8.34 -6.01
CA MET A 43 -10.36 -9.54 -6.87
C MET A 43 -10.91 -10.71 -6.08
N ASP A 44 -11.44 -11.70 -6.80
CA ASP A 44 -11.86 -12.96 -6.22
C ASP A 44 -10.78 -14.05 -6.37
N PRO A 45 -10.84 -15.13 -5.56
CA PRO A 45 -10.01 -16.30 -5.78
C PRO A 45 -10.21 -16.90 -7.20
N PRO A 46 -9.16 -17.47 -7.83
CA PRO A 46 -7.84 -17.74 -7.26
C PRO A 46 -6.87 -16.56 -7.33
N LYS A 47 -7.12 -15.56 -8.18
CA LYS A 47 -6.19 -14.47 -8.46
C LYS A 47 -5.85 -13.64 -7.20
N HIS A 48 -6.88 -13.35 -6.37
CA HIS A 48 -6.68 -12.71 -5.06
C HIS A 48 -5.65 -13.47 -4.22
N ASP A 49 -5.88 -14.78 -4.04
CA ASP A 49 -5.05 -15.60 -3.15
C ASP A 49 -3.61 -15.69 -3.64
N GLU A 50 -3.42 -15.89 -4.94
CA GLU A 50 -2.11 -16.01 -5.59
C GLU A 50 -1.29 -14.73 -5.42
N GLN A 51 -1.87 -13.56 -5.70
CA GLN A 51 -1.17 -12.28 -5.55
C GLN A 51 -0.92 -11.92 -4.08
N ARG A 52 -1.91 -12.14 -3.21
CA ARG A 52 -1.75 -11.92 -1.77
C ARG A 52 -0.67 -12.81 -1.18
N MET A 53 -0.62 -14.08 -1.54
CA MET A 53 0.43 -15.01 -1.08
C MET A 53 1.83 -14.55 -1.47
N THR A 54 1.99 -13.89 -2.61
CA THR A 54 3.29 -13.36 -3.05
C THR A 54 3.88 -12.38 -2.03
N VAL A 55 3.07 -11.49 -1.45
CA VAL A 55 3.56 -10.40 -0.58
C VAL A 55 3.40 -10.65 0.92
N GLN A 56 2.54 -11.59 1.33
CA GLN A 56 2.24 -11.81 2.75
C GLN A 56 3.47 -12.23 3.58
N GLY A 57 4.48 -12.79 2.92
CA GLY A 57 5.74 -13.16 3.57
C GLY A 57 6.46 -11.99 4.21
N SER A 58 6.34 -10.78 3.65
CA SER A 58 6.99 -9.57 4.17
C SER A 58 6.57 -9.23 5.60
N VAL A 59 5.31 -9.47 5.93
CA VAL A 59 4.71 -9.20 7.26
C VAL A 59 4.44 -10.47 8.06
N ALA A 60 5.01 -11.60 7.66
CA ALA A 60 4.92 -12.84 8.42
C ALA A 60 5.55 -12.69 9.83
N PRO A 61 5.04 -13.38 10.87
CA PRO A 61 5.52 -13.22 12.24
C PRO A 61 7.04 -13.36 12.41
N LYS A 62 7.66 -14.26 11.63
CA LYS A 62 9.12 -14.45 11.64
C LYS A 62 9.85 -13.18 11.14
N ASN A 63 9.36 -12.55 10.06
CA ASN A 63 9.97 -11.36 9.49
C ASN A 63 9.73 -10.14 10.39
N LEU A 64 8.54 -9.99 10.95
CA LEU A 64 8.25 -8.95 11.94
C LEU A 64 9.18 -9.06 13.16
N LYS A 65 9.44 -10.28 13.64
CA LYS A 65 10.41 -10.50 14.72
C LYS A 65 11.82 -10.07 14.34
N ASN A 66 12.25 -10.31 13.10
CA ASN A 66 13.56 -9.86 12.60
C ASN A 66 13.65 -8.33 12.51
N MET A 67 12.52 -7.66 12.30
CA MET A 67 12.43 -6.19 12.21
C MET A 67 12.32 -5.51 13.59
N GLU A 68 12.10 -6.24 14.68
CA GLU A 68 11.85 -5.65 16.02
C GLU A 68 12.95 -4.65 16.43
N SER A 69 14.22 -4.99 16.23
CA SER A 69 15.33 -4.10 16.59
C SER A 69 15.33 -2.81 15.76
N THR A 70 15.01 -2.91 14.47
CA THR A 70 14.90 -1.76 13.56
C THR A 70 13.73 -0.88 13.96
N ILE A 71 12.55 -1.47 14.21
CA ILE A 71 11.36 -0.75 14.66
C ILE A 71 11.66 0.00 15.97
N ARG A 72 12.22 -0.70 16.96
CA ARG A 72 12.55 -0.13 18.27
C ARG A 72 13.54 1.04 18.16
N GLY A 73 14.59 0.89 17.35
CA GLY A 73 15.57 1.95 17.14
C GLY A 73 14.98 3.17 16.41
N ARG A 74 14.03 2.98 15.50
CA ARG A 74 13.33 4.09 14.83
C ARG A 74 12.37 4.81 15.77
N VAL A 75 11.58 4.06 16.53
CA VAL A 75 10.70 4.62 17.58
C VAL A 75 11.51 5.46 18.54
N GLN A 76 12.65 4.96 19.04
CA GLN A 76 13.51 5.72 19.93
C GLN A 76 13.98 7.02 19.31
N LYS A 77 14.50 6.99 18.07
CA LYS A 77 14.97 8.21 17.38
C LYS A 77 13.85 9.24 17.18
N VAL A 78 12.65 8.78 16.79
CA VAL A 78 11.49 9.66 16.63
C VAL A 78 11.14 10.30 17.99
N LEU A 79 11.01 9.50 19.05
CA LEU A 79 10.68 10.03 20.40
C LEU A 79 11.76 10.98 20.95
N ASP A 80 13.04 10.66 20.76
CA ASP A 80 14.16 11.51 21.19
C ASP A 80 14.22 12.85 20.43
N SER A 81 13.62 12.94 19.24
CA SER A 81 13.54 14.17 18.44
C SER A 81 12.39 15.10 18.81
N LEU A 82 11.47 14.66 19.69
CA LEU A 82 10.29 15.44 20.03
C LEU A 82 10.65 16.67 20.89
N PRO A 83 9.95 17.79 20.67
CA PRO A 83 10.14 18.98 21.49
C PRO A 83 9.70 18.73 22.95
N VAL A 84 10.45 19.28 23.91
CA VAL A 84 10.18 19.13 25.35
C VAL A 84 9.65 20.45 25.90
N GLY A 85 8.52 20.37 26.60
CA GLY A 85 7.93 21.54 27.27
C GLY A 85 7.07 22.43 26.39
N GLU A 86 6.82 22.05 25.15
CA GLU A 86 5.94 22.77 24.23
C GLU A 86 5.00 21.80 23.49
N PRO A 87 3.79 22.23 23.10
CA PRO A 87 2.87 21.40 22.34
C PRO A 87 3.39 21.18 20.91
N PHE A 88 3.11 19.99 20.36
CA PHE A 88 3.42 19.63 18.98
C PHE A 88 2.32 18.78 18.36
N ASN A 89 2.29 18.69 17.04
CA ASN A 89 1.40 17.80 16.32
C ASN A 89 1.95 16.35 16.34
N TRP A 90 1.29 15.47 17.08
CA TRP A 90 1.67 14.06 17.20
C TRP A 90 1.61 13.33 15.86
N VAL A 91 0.59 13.61 15.04
CA VAL A 91 0.42 12.96 13.74
C VAL A 91 1.65 13.23 12.85
N ASP A 92 2.04 14.49 12.72
CA ASP A 92 3.17 14.88 11.87
C ASP A 92 4.50 14.36 12.39
N LYS A 93 4.73 14.49 13.70
CA LYS A 93 6.04 14.20 14.31
C LYS A 93 6.26 12.71 14.59
N VAL A 94 5.19 11.95 14.82
CA VAL A 94 5.30 10.54 15.25
C VAL A 94 4.60 9.60 14.26
N SER A 95 3.30 9.78 14.03
CA SER A 95 2.52 8.81 13.25
C SER A 95 3.00 8.72 11.81
N ILE A 96 3.02 9.84 11.09
CA ILE A 96 3.46 9.90 9.68
C ILE A 96 4.93 9.48 9.59
N GLU A 97 5.80 10.06 10.40
CA GLU A 97 7.24 9.79 10.31
C GLU A 97 7.56 8.31 10.54
N LEU A 98 6.98 7.69 11.59
CA LEU A 98 7.25 6.29 11.89
C LEU A 98 6.67 5.35 10.82
N THR A 99 5.42 5.59 10.39
CA THR A 99 4.77 4.78 9.35
C THR A 99 5.55 4.86 8.05
N THR A 100 5.93 6.05 7.62
CA THR A 100 6.69 6.28 6.38
C THR A 100 8.07 5.61 6.42
N GLN A 101 8.76 5.67 7.57
CA GLN A 101 10.03 4.94 7.74
C GLN A 101 9.84 3.42 7.66
N MET A 102 8.74 2.89 8.18
CA MET A 102 8.48 1.44 8.11
C MET A 102 8.07 1.00 6.71
N LEU A 103 7.25 1.78 6.01
CA LEU A 103 6.93 1.53 4.60
C LEU A 103 8.20 1.51 3.75
N ALA A 104 9.08 2.51 3.89
CA ALA A 104 10.36 2.53 3.18
C ALA A 104 11.20 1.29 3.44
N THR A 105 11.11 0.70 4.64
CA THR A 105 11.81 -0.56 4.95
C THR A 105 11.15 -1.77 4.29
N LEU A 106 9.82 -1.85 4.29
CA LEU A 106 9.08 -2.97 3.71
C LEU A 106 9.25 -3.02 2.18
N PHE A 107 9.35 -1.87 1.55
CA PHE A 107 9.57 -1.75 0.11
C PHE A 107 11.05 -1.75 -0.30
N ASP A 108 11.99 -1.69 0.66
CA ASP A 108 13.41 -1.34 0.40
C ASP A 108 13.52 -0.08 -0.48
N PHE A 109 12.74 0.91 -0.13
CA PHE A 109 12.60 2.19 -0.83
C PHE A 109 13.70 3.16 -0.38
N PRO A 110 14.25 4.02 -1.27
CA PRO A 110 15.23 5.04 -0.90
C PRO A 110 14.74 5.89 0.29
N PHE A 111 15.49 5.85 1.38
CA PHE A 111 15.04 6.40 2.66
C PHE A 111 14.85 7.92 2.63
N GLU A 112 15.67 8.62 1.85
CA GLU A 112 15.59 10.08 1.63
C GLU A 112 14.31 10.50 0.89
N ASP A 113 13.77 9.63 0.05
CA ASP A 113 12.56 9.87 -0.74
C ASP A 113 11.27 9.36 -0.06
N ARG A 114 11.38 8.82 1.15
CA ARG A 114 10.26 8.17 1.86
C ARG A 114 9.00 9.04 1.99
N SER A 115 9.13 10.36 2.03
CA SER A 115 7.98 11.28 2.09
C SER A 115 7.07 11.19 0.87
N LYS A 116 7.58 10.73 -0.26
CA LYS A 116 6.78 10.45 -1.46
C LYS A 116 5.72 9.37 -1.18
N LEU A 117 6.03 8.35 -0.36
CA LEU A 117 5.08 7.29 0.00
C LEU A 117 3.84 7.87 0.69
N THR A 118 4.03 8.79 1.64
CA THR A 118 2.90 9.47 2.30
C THR A 118 2.12 10.33 1.31
N ARG A 119 2.83 11.10 0.46
CA ARG A 119 2.17 11.95 -0.55
C ARG A 119 1.31 11.11 -1.50
N TRP A 120 1.83 10.01 -2.03
CA TRP A 120 1.07 9.14 -2.93
C TRP A 120 -0.09 8.43 -2.23
N SER A 121 0.04 8.08 -0.94
CA SER A 121 -1.06 7.57 -0.13
C SER A 121 -2.19 8.60 -0.01
N ASP A 122 -1.85 9.85 0.32
CA ASP A 122 -2.82 10.94 0.44
C ASP A 122 -3.53 11.19 -0.91
N VAL A 123 -2.76 11.25 -2.01
CA VAL A 123 -3.29 11.44 -3.37
C VAL A 123 -4.19 10.29 -3.82
N ALA A 124 -3.84 9.05 -3.44
CA ALA A 124 -4.64 7.88 -3.81
C ALA A 124 -5.99 7.83 -3.08
N THR A 125 -6.04 8.32 -1.83
CA THR A 125 -7.22 8.25 -0.97
C THR A 125 -8.07 9.52 -0.98
N GLY A 126 -7.53 10.65 -1.48
CA GLY A 126 -8.22 11.93 -1.50
C GLY A 126 -8.33 12.53 -2.89
N GLY A 127 -9.57 12.88 -3.29
CA GLY A 127 -9.83 13.66 -4.49
C GLY A 127 -9.79 15.18 -4.27
N PRO A 128 -10.12 15.98 -5.30
CA PRO A 128 -10.16 17.44 -5.21
C PRO A 128 -11.06 17.99 -4.08
N GLU A 129 -12.10 17.24 -3.73
CA GLU A 129 -13.04 17.60 -2.65
C GLU A 129 -12.38 17.61 -1.26
N THR A 130 -11.25 16.91 -1.11
CA THR A 130 -10.49 16.87 0.15
C THR A 130 -9.47 18.00 0.26
N GLY A 131 -9.16 18.68 -0.86
CA GLY A 131 -8.11 19.69 -0.95
C GLY A 131 -6.68 19.13 -0.97
N ILE A 132 -6.51 17.83 -1.12
CA ILE A 132 -5.20 17.16 -1.25
C ILE A 132 -4.61 17.43 -2.63
N VAL A 133 -5.44 17.43 -3.65
CA VAL A 133 -5.13 17.78 -5.04
C VAL A 133 -6.09 18.87 -5.53
N GLU A 134 -5.68 19.62 -6.55
CA GLU A 134 -6.49 20.69 -7.12
C GLU A 134 -7.48 20.17 -8.18
N SER A 135 -7.14 19.06 -8.85
CA SER A 135 -7.96 18.44 -9.88
C SER A 135 -7.70 16.94 -10.00
N GLU A 136 -8.57 16.24 -10.72
CA GLU A 136 -8.41 14.83 -11.02
C GLU A 136 -7.21 14.59 -11.96
N GLU A 137 -6.94 15.51 -12.88
CA GLU A 137 -5.76 15.45 -13.74
C GLU A 137 -4.47 15.48 -12.90
N GLN A 138 -4.38 16.37 -11.91
CA GLN A 138 -3.23 16.41 -11.00
C GLN A 138 -3.10 15.10 -10.21
N ARG A 139 -4.22 14.55 -9.74
CA ARG A 139 -4.24 13.26 -9.04
C ARG A 139 -3.65 12.16 -9.91
N GLN A 140 -4.09 12.05 -11.16
CA GLN A 140 -3.60 11.05 -12.10
C GLN A 140 -2.12 11.26 -12.42
N GLU A 141 -1.67 12.50 -12.63
CA GLU A 141 -0.26 12.81 -12.88
C GLU A 141 0.64 12.35 -11.71
N GLU A 142 0.25 12.61 -10.47
CA GLU A 142 1.02 12.18 -9.29
C GLU A 142 1.01 10.65 -9.11
N LEU A 143 -0.09 9.97 -9.42
CA LEU A 143 -0.13 8.50 -9.42
C LEU A 143 0.72 7.89 -10.54
N LEU A 144 0.80 8.53 -11.69
CA LEU A 144 1.70 8.12 -12.77
C LEU A 144 3.18 8.38 -12.41
N GLU A 145 3.50 9.45 -11.66
CA GLU A 145 4.83 9.64 -11.09
C GLU A 145 5.18 8.48 -10.14
N CYS A 146 4.24 8.08 -9.28
CA CYS A 146 4.40 6.91 -8.41
C CYS A 146 4.72 5.66 -9.23
N LEU A 147 3.92 5.37 -10.26
CA LEU A 147 4.14 4.22 -11.14
C LEU A 147 5.54 4.26 -11.77
N ALA A 148 5.94 5.40 -12.33
CA ALA A 148 7.24 5.55 -12.98
C ALA A 148 8.39 5.32 -11.99
N TYR A 149 8.30 5.87 -10.79
CA TYR A 149 9.30 5.68 -9.74
C TYR A 149 9.44 4.20 -9.35
N PHE A 150 8.32 3.54 -9.07
CA PHE A 150 8.33 2.13 -8.69
C PHE A 150 8.68 1.19 -9.85
N THR A 151 8.39 1.56 -11.10
CA THR A 151 8.83 0.80 -12.27
C THR A 151 10.36 0.76 -12.35
N ASN A 152 11.04 1.86 -12.09
CA ASN A 152 12.50 1.89 -12.05
C ASN A 152 13.04 0.96 -10.93
N LEU A 153 12.44 1.00 -9.74
CA LEU A 153 12.82 0.11 -8.65
C LEU A 153 12.55 -1.37 -8.99
N TRP A 154 11.42 -1.65 -9.63
CA TRP A 154 11.11 -2.99 -10.13
C TRP A 154 12.17 -3.51 -11.10
N GLU A 155 12.51 -2.71 -12.10
CA GLU A 155 13.53 -3.10 -13.10
C GLU A 155 14.90 -3.36 -12.46
N GLU A 156 15.26 -2.64 -11.41
CA GLU A 156 16.47 -2.89 -10.64
C GLU A 156 16.38 -4.20 -9.87
N ARG A 157 15.27 -4.45 -9.16
CA ARG A 157 15.07 -5.67 -8.36
C ARG A 157 14.93 -6.91 -9.23
N ALA A 158 14.30 -6.84 -10.39
CA ALA A 158 14.17 -7.96 -11.33
C ALA A 158 15.51 -8.46 -11.87
N LYS A 159 16.56 -7.61 -11.87
CA LYS A 159 17.92 -7.97 -12.25
C LYS A 159 18.74 -8.58 -11.10
N GLN A 160 18.23 -8.53 -9.88
CA GLN A 160 18.88 -9.03 -8.67
C GLN A 160 18.24 -10.36 -8.24
N GLY A 161 18.82 -11.02 -7.24
CA GLY A 161 18.17 -12.18 -6.62
C GLY A 161 16.97 -11.76 -5.74
N LEU A 162 16.05 -12.67 -5.53
CA LEU A 162 14.89 -12.45 -4.64
C LEU A 162 15.35 -12.00 -3.25
N SER A 163 14.85 -10.88 -2.79
CA SER A 163 15.01 -10.35 -1.44
C SER A 163 13.69 -10.27 -0.68
N ASN A 164 13.75 -9.97 0.61
CA ASN A 164 12.58 -10.00 1.50
C ASN A 164 11.92 -8.61 1.61
N ASP A 165 11.83 -7.89 0.50
CA ASP A 165 11.10 -6.63 0.35
C ASP A 165 9.95 -6.79 -0.64
N LEU A 166 8.95 -5.91 -0.52
CA LEU A 166 7.71 -5.99 -1.30
C LEU A 166 7.96 -5.85 -2.81
N ILE A 167 8.89 -4.98 -3.23
CA ILE A 167 9.18 -4.78 -4.67
C ILE A 167 9.81 -6.03 -5.25
N SER A 168 10.80 -6.59 -4.57
CA SER A 168 11.46 -7.83 -5.01
C SER A 168 10.48 -9.00 -5.03
N MET A 169 9.60 -9.12 -4.02
CA MET A 169 8.57 -10.17 -4.00
C MET A 169 7.61 -10.05 -5.17
N LEU A 170 7.15 -8.84 -5.49
CA LEU A 170 6.27 -8.60 -6.63
C LEU A 170 6.98 -8.88 -7.96
N ALA A 171 8.25 -8.48 -8.10
CA ALA A 171 9.01 -8.65 -9.33
C ALA A 171 9.38 -10.11 -9.65
N HIS A 172 9.47 -10.98 -8.63
CA HIS A 172 9.85 -12.38 -8.79
C HIS A 172 8.71 -13.36 -8.54
N GLY A 173 7.54 -12.87 -8.09
CA GLY A 173 6.38 -13.71 -7.83
C GLY A 173 5.76 -14.23 -9.11
N GLU A 174 5.50 -15.53 -9.20
CA GLU A 174 4.90 -16.16 -10.38
C GLU A 174 3.54 -15.52 -10.76
N ALA A 175 2.75 -15.12 -9.75
CA ALA A 175 1.44 -14.50 -9.94
C ALA A 175 1.50 -12.98 -10.20
N THR A 176 2.67 -12.34 -10.09
CA THR A 176 2.78 -10.88 -10.12
C THR A 176 3.82 -10.35 -11.11
N GLN A 177 4.78 -11.15 -11.54
CA GLN A 177 5.87 -10.72 -12.43
C GLN A 177 5.40 -10.19 -13.79
N ASP A 178 4.22 -10.63 -14.26
CA ASP A 178 3.65 -10.26 -15.57
C ASP A 178 2.43 -9.33 -15.42
N MET A 179 2.26 -8.65 -14.28
CA MET A 179 1.19 -7.67 -14.08
C MET A 179 1.27 -6.54 -15.11
N SER A 180 0.10 -6.03 -15.53
CA SER A 180 0.04 -4.79 -16.29
C SER A 180 0.52 -3.59 -15.44
N PRO A 181 0.97 -2.48 -16.05
CA PRO A 181 1.35 -1.29 -15.30
C PRO A 181 0.23 -0.77 -14.37
N GLN A 182 -1.02 -0.83 -14.81
CA GLN A 182 -2.18 -0.40 -14.01
C GLN A 182 -2.41 -1.34 -12.80
N GLU A 183 -2.29 -2.65 -13.00
CA GLU A 183 -2.43 -3.63 -11.93
C GLU A 183 -1.26 -3.50 -10.93
N TYR A 184 -0.06 -3.23 -11.41
CA TYR A 184 1.09 -2.95 -10.56
C TYR A 184 0.87 -1.69 -9.73
N LEU A 185 0.43 -0.58 -10.36
CA LEU A 185 0.09 0.65 -9.62
C LEU A 185 -1.01 0.42 -8.59
N GLY A 186 -2.10 -0.27 -8.97
CA GLY A 186 -3.18 -0.59 -8.03
C GLY A 186 -2.68 -1.37 -6.81
N ASN A 187 -1.86 -2.40 -7.03
CA ASN A 187 -1.28 -3.18 -5.93
C ASN A 187 -0.26 -2.39 -5.09
N LEU A 188 0.51 -1.48 -5.70
CA LEU A 188 1.39 -0.57 -4.94
C LEU A 188 0.58 0.35 -4.03
N ILE A 189 -0.45 0.99 -4.57
CA ILE A 189 -1.33 1.87 -3.80
C ILE A 189 -1.97 1.09 -2.64
N LEU A 190 -2.50 -0.10 -2.88
CA LEU A 190 -3.03 -0.97 -1.83
C LEU A 190 -2.03 -1.24 -0.70
N LEU A 191 -0.75 -1.41 -1.04
CA LEU A 191 0.30 -1.74 -0.06
C LEU A 191 0.89 -0.50 0.63
N ILE A 192 0.71 0.70 0.06
CA ILE A 192 1.17 1.97 0.62
C ILE A 192 0.12 2.56 1.58
N VAL A 193 -1.18 2.44 1.24
CA VAL A 193 -2.31 2.94 2.02
C VAL A 193 -2.59 2.05 3.22
#